data_0d686e38c24e33aec5e9ff6c5258c020
#
_entry.id   0d686e38c24e33aec5e9ff6c5258c020
#
_cell.length_a   1.000
_cell.length_b   1.000
_cell.length_c   1.000
_cell.angle_alpha   90.00
_cell.angle_beta   90.00
_cell.angle_gamma   90.00
#
_symmetry.space_group_name_H-M   'P 1'
#
loop_
_entity.id
_entity.type
_entity.pdbx_description
1 polymer ?
#
loop_
_entity_poly.entity_id
_entity_poly.type
_entity_poly.pdbx_seq_one_letter_code
_entity_poly.pdbx_strand_id
1 'polypeptide(L)'
;MSEIEESSTPNPMFTLSVEEEEIITYNVDGLVPAVIQEKDTGEILMMAWMNRESLKKSLSTGRTWFWSRSRQEYWCKGETSGDRQYIHEAFYDCDGDTLLFKVEQEGKGACHTGEYSCFFRSFSKGNN
;
A
#
# COMPACT_ATOMS: atom_id res chain seq x y z
N MET A 1 -22.43 -25.85 -2.11
CA MET A 1 -22.08 -25.24 -2.08
C MET A 1 -21.87 -24.74 -2.01
N SER A 2 -21.76 -24.41 -1.86
CA SER A 2 -21.36 -23.69 -1.63
C SER A 2 -21.18 -22.75 -1.81
N GLU A 3 -21.20 -22.44 -2.03
CA GLU A 3 -20.82 -21.49 -2.15
C GLU A 3 -20.91 -20.62 -1.51
N ILE A 4 -21.13 -20.58 -0.90
CA ILE A 4 -21.02 -19.61 -0.25
C ILE A 4 -20.19 -19.47 0.61
N GLU A 5 -19.80 -20.06 1.00
CA GLU A 5 -18.95 -19.91 1.75
C GLU A 5 -17.91 -19.39 1.29
N GLU A 6 -17.69 -19.48 0.43
CA GLU A 6 -16.71 -18.90 0.05
C GLU A 6 -16.63 -17.61 0.27
N SER A 7 -17.40 -16.97 0.57
CA SER A 7 -17.37 -15.59 0.82
C SER A 7 -16.69 -15.23 2.09
N SER A 8 -16.70 -16.06 3.10
CA SER A 8 -16.02 -15.74 4.35
C SER A 8 -14.51 -15.83 4.18
N THR A 9 -14.04 -16.59 3.19
CA THR A 9 -12.61 -16.66 2.90
C THR A 9 -12.42 -16.47 1.42
N PRO A 10 -12.51 -15.20 0.99
CA PRO A 10 -12.38 -14.93 -0.44
C PRO A 10 -11.00 -15.27 -0.94
N ASN A 11 -10.92 -15.55 -2.22
CA ASN A 11 -9.65 -15.76 -2.87
C ASN A 11 -8.78 -14.54 -2.69
N PRO A 12 -7.46 -14.70 -2.59
CA PRO A 12 -6.58 -13.54 -2.55
C PRO A 12 -6.75 -12.71 -3.80
N MET A 13 -6.67 -11.39 -3.63
CA MET A 13 -6.73 -10.48 -4.76
C MET A 13 -5.52 -10.65 -5.65
N PHE A 14 -4.36 -10.88 -5.05
CA PHE A 14 -3.11 -11.05 -5.74
C PHE A 14 -2.37 -12.25 -5.15
N THR A 15 -1.54 -12.88 -5.95
CA THR A 15 -0.71 -13.98 -5.48
C THR A 15 0.72 -13.48 -5.27
N LEU A 16 1.43 -14.15 -4.38
CA LEU A 16 2.84 -13.87 -4.14
C LEU A 16 3.57 -15.19 -4.30
N SER A 17 4.23 -15.36 -5.44
CA SER A 17 4.95 -16.59 -5.71
C SER A 17 6.21 -16.67 -4.88
N VAL A 18 6.77 -17.87 -4.79
CA VAL A 18 8.04 -18.06 -4.09
C VAL A 18 9.14 -17.22 -4.74
N GLU A 19 9.13 -17.18 -6.08
CA GLU A 19 10.12 -16.40 -6.82
C GLU A 19 9.99 -14.92 -6.53
N GLU A 20 8.75 -14.42 -6.49
CA GLU A 20 8.52 -13.01 -6.19
C GLU A 20 8.93 -12.69 -4.77
N GLU A 21 8.65 -13.58 -3.84
CA GLU A 21 9.01 -13.35 -2.45
C GLU A 21 10.54 -13.27 -2.29
N GLU A 22 11.27 -14.04 -3.09
CA GLU A 22 12.73 -13.97 -3.06
C GLU A 22 13.29 -12.73 -3.71
N ILE A 23 12.55 -12.15 -4.66
CA ILE A 23 12.97 -10.92 -5.34
C ILE A 23 12.84 -9.72 -4.42
N ILE A 24 11.78 -9.68 -3.60
CA ILE A 24 11.56 -8.53 -2.75
C ILE A 24 12.69 -8.39 -1.75
N THR A 25 13.33 -7.23 -1.75
CA THR A 25 14.50 -6.94 -0.95
C THR A 25 14.11 -6.02 0.19
N TYR A 26 14.08 -6.56 1.39
CA TYR A 26 13.77 -5.78 2.59
C TYR A 26 15.04 -5.16 3.13
N ASN A 27 14.92 -4.00 3.76
CA ASN A 27 16.09 -3.34 4.34
C ASN A 27 16.50 -4.05 5.64
N VAL A 28 17.48 -3.48 6.33
CA VAL A 28 18.03 -4.12 7.52
C VAL A 28 16.98 -4.30 8.62
N ASP A 29 15.95 -3.49 8.61
CA ASP A 29 14.87 -3.60 9.58
C ASP A 29 13.72 -4.48 9.10
N GLY A 30 13.88 -5.12 7.96
CA GLY A 30 12.85 -5.99 7.41
C GLY A 30 11.72 -5.24 6.72
N LEU A 31 12.00 -4.03 6.23
CA LEU A 31 10.98 -3.16 5.67
C LEU A 31 11.27 -2.84 4.21
N VAL A 32 10.21 -2.60 3.47
CA VAL A 32 10.27 -2.16 2.08
C VAL A 32 9.30 -0.99 1.93
N PRO A 33 9.72 0.09 1.23
CA PRO A 33 8.83 1.23 1.04
C PRO A 33 7.78 0.92 -0.01
N ALA A 34 6.56 1.39 0.24
CA ALA A 34 5.44 1.19 -0.67
C ALA A 34 4.89 2.56 -1.06
N VAL A 35 4.95 2.86 -2.35
CA VAL A 35 4.40 4.10 -2.92
C VAL A 35 2.96 3.81 -3.30
N ILE A 36 2.05 4.70 -2.92
CA ILE A 36 0.63 4.54 -3.20
C ILE A 36 0.21 5.60 -4.19
N GLN A 37 -0.41 5.16 -5.28
CA GLN A 37 -0.78 6.02 -6.41
C GLN A 37 -2.25 5.83 -6.71
N GLU A 38 -2.95 6.92 -7.02
CA GLU A 38 -4.36 6.82 -7.39
C GLU A 38 -4.46 6.25 -8.81
N LYS A 39 -5.31 5.26 -8.99
CA LYS A 39 -5.31 4.46 -10.22
C LYS A 39 -5.77 5.20 -11.46
N ASP A 40 -6.66 6.18 -11.30
CA ASP A 40 -7.24 6.87 -12.46
C ASP A 40 -6.48 8.12 -12.83
N THR A 41 -6.03 8.89 -11.86
CA THR A 41 -5.34 10.16 -12.11
C THR A 41 -3.84 10.03 -12.17
N GLY A 42 -3.31 8.97 -11.56
CA GLY A 42 -1.86 8.80 -11.46
C GLY A 42 -1.24 9.63 -10.34
N GLU A 43 -2.06 10.28 -9.53
CA GLU A 43 -1.54 11.12 -8.46
C GLU A 43 -0.88 10.25 -7.39
N ILE A 44 0.32 10.64 -6.96
CA ILE A 44 1.02 9.94 -5.88
C ILE A 44 0.38 10.41 -4.57
N LEU A 45 -0.10 9.46 -3.79
CA LEU A 45 -0.87 9.77 -2.59
C LEU A 45 -0.04 9.77 -1.33
N MET A 46 0.84 8.79 -1.17
CA MET A 46 1.62 8.65 0.05
C MET A 46 2.69 7.59 -0.14
N MET A 47 3.59 7.49 0.83
CA MET A 47 4.54 6.38 0.94
C MET A 47 4.54 5.93 2.39
N ALA A 48 4.54 4.63 2.60
CA ALA A 48 4.64 4.07 3.95
C ALA A 48 5.37 2.74 3.85
N TRP A 49 5.67 2.15 5.01
CA TRP A 49 6.52 0.97 5.06
C TRP A 49 5.69 -0.29 5.22
N MET A 50 6.16 -1.35 4.57
CA MET A 50 5.58 -2.68 4.73
C MET A 50 6.68 -3.65 5.17
N ASN A 51 6.30 -4.60 6.01
CA ASN A 51 7.16 -5.75 6.23
C ASN A 51 6.56 -6.93 5.47
N ARG A 52 7.16 -8.11 5.61
CA ARG A 52 6.70 -9.28 4.86
C ARG A 52 5.23 -9.59 5.11
N GLU A 53 4.80 -9.49 6.37
CA GLU A 53 3.42 -9.84 6.71
C GLU A 53 2.43 -8.82 6.21
N SER A 54 2.74 -7.51 6.30
CA SER A 54 1.81 -6.51 5.80
C SER A 54 1.73 -6.53 4.29
N LEU A 55 2.83 -6.88 3.61
CA LEU A 55 2.78 -7.07 2.16
C LEU A 55 1.82 -8.21 1.81
N LYS A 56 1.96 -9.35 2.51
CA LYS A 56 1.07 -10.48 2.26
C LYS A 56 -0.39 -10.12 2.55
N LYS A 57 -0.64 -9.40 3.65
CA LYS A 57 -2.00 -8.97 3.96
C LYS A 57 -2.55 -8.05 2.88
N SER A 58 -1.75 -7.13 2.39
CA SER A 58 -2.18 -6.21 1.35
C SER A 58 -2.56 -6.96 0.09
N LEU A 59 -1.72 -7.90 -0.33
CA LEU A 59 -1.97 -8.65 -1.56
C LEU A 59 -3.18 -9.57 -1.43
N SER A 60 -3.38 -10.18 -0.27
CA SER A 60 -4.48 -11.12 -0.10
C SER A 60 -5.81 -10.41 0.11
N THR A 61 -5.83 -9.26 0.79
CA THR A 61 -7.08 -8.59 1.11
C THR A 61 -7.48 -7.52 0.10
N GLY A 62 -6.51 -7.02 -0.68
CA GLY A 62 -6.79 -5.91 -1.59
C GLY A 62 -6.87 -4.56 -0.89
N ARG A 63 -6.50 -4.51 0.37
CA ARG A 63 -6.45 -3.28 1.16
C ARG A 63 -5.01 -3.02 1.54
N THR A 64 -4.63 -1.75 1.67
CA THR A 64 -3.24 -1.44 2.01
C THR A 64 -3.01 -1.60 3.50
N TRP A 65 -2.09 -2.50 3.84
CA TRP A 65 -1.65 -2.77 5.20
C TRP A 65 -0.20 -2.35 5.32
N PHE A 66 0.11 -1.60 6.37
CA PHE A 66 1.45 -1.07 6.58
C PHE A 66 1.98 -1.46 7.94
N TRP A 67 3.27 -1.24 8.13
CA TRP A 67 3.93 -1.44 9.41
C TRP A 67 4.34 -0.07 9.94
N SER A 68 3.88 0.27 11.13
CA SER A 68 4.23 1.52 11.78
C SER A 68 5.53 1.33 12.55
N ARG A 69 6.58 2.04 12.12
CA ARG A 69 7.89 1.91 12.77
C ARG A 69 7.85 2.52 14.17
N SER A 70 7.15 3.61 14.35
CA SER A 70 7.12 4.29 15.65
C SER A 70 6.26 3.53 16.66
N ARG A 71 5.15 2.95 16.22
CA ARG A 71 4.25 2.25 17.14
C ARG A 71 4.50 0.76 17.18
N GLN A 72 5.30 0.23 16.25
CA GLN A 72 5.60 -1.20 16.17
C GLN A 72 4.33 -2.03 16.08
N GLU A 73 3.46 -1.64 15.16
CA GLU A 73 2.21 -2.37 14.96
C GLU A 73 1.76 -2.23 13.51
N TYR A 74 0.89 -3.13 13.09
CA TYR A 74 0.27 -3.08 11.78
C TYR A 74 -0.88 -2.10 11.76
N TRP A 75 -1.12 -1.50 10.60
CA TRP A 75 -2.33 -0.69 10.43
C TRP A 75 -2.82 -0.81 9.00
N CYS A 76 -4.14 -0.87 8.88
CA CYS A 76 -4.81 -0.91 7.59
C CYS A 76 -5.30 0.50 7.29
N LYS A 77 -4.89 1.03 6.14
CA LYS A 77 -5.21 2.41 5.79
C LYS A 77 -6.73 2.59 5.74
N GLY A 78 -7.23 3.57 6.49
CA GLY A 78 -8.64 3.91 6.48
C GLY A 78 -9.52 3.06 7.37
N GLU A 79 -8.95 2.13 8.13
CA GLU A 79 -9.74 1.25 8.95
C GLU A 79 -10.56 2.02 9.98
N THR A 80 -9.97 3.06 10.55
CA THR A 80 -10.67 3.89 11.54
C THR A 80 -11.30 5.12 10.89
N SER A 81 -10.56 5.79 9.99
CA SER A 81 -11.02 7.04 9.41
C SER A 81 -12.05 6.88 8.31
N GLY A 82 -12.10 5.71 7.68
CA GLY A 82 -12.93 5.50 6.52
C GLY A 82 -12.27 5.90 5.20
N ASP A 83 -11.06 6.44 5.25
CA ASP A 83 -10.35 6.86 4.04
C ASP A 83 -9.53 5.68 3.51
N ARG A 84 -10.24 4.63 3.11
CA ARG A 84 -9.65 3.36 2.74
C ARG A 84 -9.01 3.40 1.36
N GLN A 85 -8.13 2.45 1.13
CA GLN A 85 -7.49 2.28 -0.17
C GLN A 85 -7.74 0.85 -0.64
N TYR A 86 -8.24 0.72 -1.87
CA TYR A 86 -8.50 -0.57 -2.49
C TYR A 86 -7.51 -0.78 -3.62
N ILE A 87 -6.74 -1.84 -3.54
CA ILE A 87 -5.65 -2.10 -4.48
C ILE A 87 -6.19 -2.67 -5.78
N HIS A 88 -5.86 -2.02 -6.88
CA HIS A 88 -6.23 -2.49 -8.22
C HIS A 88 -5.04 -3.08 -8.97
N GLU A 89 -3.84 -2.56 -8.73
CA GLU A 89 -2.63 -3.10 -9.34
C GLU A 89 -1.49 -3.00 -8.34
N ALA A 90 -0.57 -3.95 -8.42
CA ALA A 90 0.54 -4.02 -7.48
C ALA A 90 1.81 -4.36 -8.26
N PHE A 91 2.86 -3.61 -7.99
CA PHE A 91 4.13 -3.74 -8.71
C PHE A 91 5.29 -3.71 -7.74
N TYR A 92 6.42 -4.25 -8.17
CA TYR A 92 7.70 -4.01 -7.51
C TYR A 92 8.68 -3.54 -8.57
N ASP A 93 9.70 -2.79 -8.15
CA ASP A 93 10.60 -2.19 -9.13
C ASP A 93 11.69 -3.19 -9.57
N CYS A 94 12.63 -2.70 -10.39
CA CYS A 94 13.55 -3.58 -11.10
C CYS A 94 14.45 -4.39 -10.19
N ASP A 95 14.75 -3.91 -8.99
CA ASP A 95 15.56 -4.66 -8.03
C ASP A 95 14.78 -5.06 -6.79
N GLY A 96 13.47 -4.88 -6.80
CA GLY A 96 12.60 -5.41 -5.75
C GLY A 96 12.69 -4.70 -4.42
N ASP A 97 13.23 -3.48 -4.37
CA ASP A 97 13.39 -2.77 -3.11
C ASP A 97 12.39 -1.63 -2.93
N THR A 98 11.42 -1.49 -3.82
CA THR A 98 10.37 -0.48 -3.73
C THR A 98 9.10 -1.06 -4.34
N LEU A 99 7.98 -0.84 -3.69
CA LEU A 99 6.69 -1.34 -4.16
C LEU A 99 5.83 -0.17 -4.64
N LEU A 100 4.94 -0.45 -5.58
CA LEU A 100 3.97 0.53 -6.07
C LEU A 100 2.61 -0.13 -6.11
N PHE A 101 1.65 0.49 -5.44
CA PHE A 101 0.26 0.03 -5.45
C PHE A 101 -0.61 1.11 -6.07
N LYS A 102 -1.37 0.73 -7.12
CA LYS A 102 -2.36 1.62 -7.69
C LYS A 102 -3.68 1.32 -7.02
N VAL A 103 -4.27 2.34 -6.42
CA VAL A 103 -5.42 2.15 -5.55
C VAL A 103 -6.56 3.08 -5.94
N GLU A 104 -7.74 2.70 -5.50
CA GLU A 104 -8.89 3.60 -5.44
C GLU A 104 -8.91 4.17 -4.03
N GLN A 105 -8.82 5.50 -3.92
CA GLN A 105 -8.78 6.17 -2.62
C GLN A 105 -10.20 6.57 -2.23
N GLU A 106 -10.66 6.06 -1.09
CA GLU A 106 -11.96 6.38 -0.55
C GLU A 106 -11.85 7.56 0.41
N GLY A 107 -12.94 8.27 0.61
CA GLY A 107 -13.00 9.31 1.63
C GLY A 107 -12.30 10.58 1.24
N LYS A 108 -11.69 11.25 2.23
CA LYS A 108 -11.09 12.57 2.03
C LYS A 108 -9.74 12.50 1.36
N GLY A 109 -9.08 11.37 1.43
CA GLY A 109 -7.77 11.22 0.82
C GLY A 109 -6.82 10.47 1.73
N ALA A 110 -5.55 10.48 1.35
CA ALA A 110 -4.53 9.66 2.01
C ALA A 110 -3.92 10.34 3.24
N CYS A 111 -3.90 11.67 3.25
CA CYS A 111 -3.17 12.38 4.31
C CYS A 111 -4.05 12.57 5.54
N HIS A 112 -3.47 12.32 6.72
CA HIS A 112 -4.20 12.49 7.97
C HIS A 112 -4.57 13.96 8.25
N THR A 113 -3.94 14.89 7.52
CA THR A 113 -4.27 16.31 7.65
C THR A 113 -5.53 16.69 6.88
N GLY A 114 -6.10 15.76 6.12
CA GLY A 114 -7.28 16.03 5.31
C GLY A 114 -6.98 16.31 3.85
N GLU A 115 -5.72 16.39 3.47
CA GLU A 115 -5.33 16.58 2.08
C GLU A 115 -5.48 15.27 1.33
N TYR A 116 -5.81 15.36 0.05
CA TYR A 116 -5.98 14.17 -0.77
C TYR A 116 -4.67 13.39 -0.89
N SER A 117 -3.57 14.09 -1.11
CA SER A 117 -2.24 13.50 -1.20
C SER A 117 -1.38 14.03 -0.05
N CYS A 118 -0.50 13.17 0.46
CA CYS A 118 0.48 13.61 1.44
C CYS A 118 1.51 14.55 0.82
N PHE A 119 1.63 14.53 -0.50
CA PHE A 119 2.63 15.32 -1.22
C PHE A 119 2.04 16.62 -1.73
N PHE A 120 1.56 17.46 -0.79
CA PHE A 120 0.89 18.71 -1.15
C PHE A 120 1.77 19.94 -0.96
N ARG A 121 2.98 19.78 -0.47
CA ARG A 121 3.92 20.90 -0.30
C ARG A 121 5.07 20.72 -1.27
N SER A 122 5.46 21.81 -1.91
CA SER A 122 6.56 21.76 -2.85
C SER A 122 7.70 22.63 -2.39
N PHE A 123 8.89 22.29 -2.83
CA PHE A 123 10.04 23.14 -2.59
C PHE A 123 9.95 24.36 -3.49
N SER A 124 10.42 25.49 -3.00
CA SER A 124 10.49 26.72 -3.78
C SER A 124 11.55 26.57 -4.86
N LYS A 125 11.22 27.05 -6.05
CA LYS A 125 12.21 27.06 -7.13
C LYS A 125 13.17 28.21 -6.90
N GLY A 126 14.44 27.96 -7.20
CA GLY A 126 15.43 29.02 -7.12
C GLY A 126 15.28 29.99 -8.29
N ASN A 127 15.86 31.15 -8.11
CA ASN A 127 15.95 32.16 -9.17
C ASN A 127 17.20 31.89 -9.98
N ASN A 128 17.04 31.74 -11.27
CA ASN A 128 18.21 31.53 -12.14
C ASN A 128 18.27 32.57 -13.18
#